data_f91ac774aef392a7ca3eea5f6388085d
#
_entry.id   f91ac774aef392a7ca3eea5f6388085d
#
_cell.length_a   1.000
_cell.length_b   1.000
_cell.length_c   1.000
_cell.angle_alpha   90.00
_cell.angle_beta   90.00
_cell.angle_gamma   90.00
#
_symmetry.space_group_name_H-M   'P 1'
#
loop_
_entity.id
_entity.type
_entity.pdbx_description
1 polymer ?
#
loop_
_entity_poly.entity_id
_entity_poly.type
_entity_poly.pdbx_seq_one_letter_code
_entity_poly.pdbx_strand_id
1 'polypeptide(L)'
;MAIRVHQREIVEVAYPMPDGSTLVHPALIISRDEIQDYEDGLFYAVLISSKNHYPELTIPIKDEWLHKPLSKKSYFVTHIIAPFTAEQVMNR
;
A
#
# COMPACT_ATOMS: atom_id res chain seq x y z
N MET A 1 -15.36 3.08 14.97
CA MET A 1 -14.41 4.18 14.93
C MET A 1 -13.39 3.90 13.83
N ALA A 2 -13.17 4.87 12.97
CA ALA A 2 -12.24 4.68 11.87
C ALA A 2 -10.80 4.65 12.38
N ILE A 3 -10.00 3.70 11.84
CA ILE A 3 -8.58 3.63 12.13
C ILE A 3 -7.88 4.70 11.29
N ARG A 4 -7.09 5.53 11.93
CA ARG A 4 -6.29 6.51 11.22
C ARG A 4 -4.96 5.88 10.84
N VAL A 5 -4.56 6.06 9.59
CA VAL A 5 -3.26 5.61 9.11
C VAL A 5 -2.33 6.80 8.94
N HIS A 6 -1.05 6.53 8.78
CA HIS A 6 -0.04 7.58 8.71
C HIS A 6 0.85 7.41 7.50
N GLN A 7 1.27 8.53 6.93
CA GLN A 7 2.22 8.56 5.82
C GLN A 7 3.45 7.74 6.17
N ARG A 8 3.95 6.99 5.21
CA ARG A 8 5.12 6.12 5.31
C ARG A 8 4.87 4.79 6.01
N GLU A 9 3.66 4.56 6.53
CA GLU A 9 3.33 3.22 7.01
C GLU A 9 3.17 2.26 5.85
N ILE A 10 3.56 1.01 6.08
CA ILE A 10 3.22 -0.11 5.19
C ILE A 10 2.08 -0.86 5.85
N VAL A 11 0.97 -0.99 5.14
CA VAL A 11 -0.22 -1.67 5.64
C VAL A 11 -0.63 -2.73 4.62
N GLU A 12 -1.36 -3.74 5.08
CA GLU A 12 -1.98 -4.69 4.17
C GLU A 12 -3.39 -4.22 3.84
N VAL A 13 -3.68 -4.10 2.55
CA VAL A 13 -4.97 -3.61 2.08
C VAL A 13 -5.68 -4.65 1.23
N ALA A 14 -7.00 -4.68 1.33
CA ALA A 14 -7.85 -5.49 0.47
C ALA A 14 -8.00 -4.75 -0.87
N TYR A 15 -7.44 -5.32 -1.93
CA TYR A 15 -7.41 -4.71 -3.26
C TYR A 15 -8.34 -5.48 -4.19
N PRO A 16 -9.40 -4.85 -4.74
CA PRO A 16 -10.30 -5.52 -5.66
C PRO A 16 -9.63 -5.75 -7.01
N MET A 17 -9.76 -6.97 -7.50
CA MET A 17 -9.19 -7.37 -8.78
C MET A 17 -10.25 -7.27 -9.88
N PRO A 18 -9.82 -7.13 -11.14
CA PRO A 18 -10.78 -7.04 -12.25
C PRO A 18 -11.72 -8.23 -12.40
N ASP A 19 -11.31 -9.42 -11.94
CA ASP A 19 -12.15 -10.62 -12.01
C ASP A 19 -13.20 -10.71 -10.90
N GLY A 20 -13.28 -9.68 -10.05
CA GLY A 20 -14.23 -9.65 -8.93
C GLY A 20 -13.67 -10.22 -7.63
N SER A 21 -12.50 -10.83 -7.65
CA SER A 21 -11.86 -11.31 -6.43
C SER A 21 -11.20 -10.16 -5.68
N THR A 22 -10.85 -10.42 -4.42
CA THR A 22 -10.12 -9.46 -3.60
C THR A 22 -8.83 -10.10 -3.13
N LEU A 23 -7.71 -9.42 -3.35
CA LEU A 23 -6.41 -9.87 -2.87
C LEU A 23 -5.91 -8.91 -1.80
N VAL A 24 -5.22 -9.47 -0.80
CA VAL A 24 -4.56 -8.65 0.22
C VAL A 24 -3.14 -8.37 -0.24
N HIS A 25 -2.80 -7.10 -0.34
CA HIS A 25 -1.46 -6.67 -0.74
C HIS A 25 -0.89 -5.71 0.29
N PRO A 26 0.41 -5.77 0.56
CA PRO A 26 1.04 -4.67 1.28
C PRO A 26 1.07 -3.43 0.40
N ALA A 27 1.00 -2.27 1.03
CA ALA A 27 1.02 -0.98 0.34
C ALA A 27 1.70 0.06 1.21
N LEU A 28 2.43 0.97 0.57
CA LEU A 28 3.09 2.08 1.26
C LEU A 28 2.20 3.31 1.17
N ILE A 29 1.84 3.88 2.31
CA ILE A 29 1.02 5.09 2.35
C ILE A 29 1.89 6.28 1.97
N ILE A 30 1.51 6.96 0.89
CA ILE A 30 2.27 8.09 0.36
C ILE A 30 1.58 9.43 0.59
N SER A 31 0.28 9.44 0.87
CA SER A 31 -0.44 10.68 1.11
C SER A 31 -0.15 11.21 2.51
N ARG A 32 -0.17 12.53 2.64
CA ARG A 32 -0.05 13.18 3.96
C ARG A 32 -1.25 12.81 4.82
N ASP A 33 -1.03 12.76 6.12
CA ASP A 33 -2.08 12.34 7.07
C ASP A 33 -3.34 13.18 6.95
N GLU A 34 -3.19 14.48 6.69
CA GLU A 34 -4.32 15.41 6.61
C GLU A 34 -5.28 15.10 5.45
N ILE A 35 -4.82 14.37 4.44
CA ILE A 35 -5.68 14.01 3.30
C ILE A 35 -6.90 13.23 3.78
N GLN A 36 -6.75 12.42 4.82
CA GLN A 36 -7.88 11.67 5.40
C GLN A 36 -8.98 12.61 5.90
N ASP A 37 -8.61 13.79 6.37
CA ASP A 37 -9.59 14.77 6.86
C ASP A 37 -10.30 15.49 5.71
N TYR A 38 -9.59 15.74 4.61
CA TYR A 38 -10.15 16.44 3.46
C TYR A 38 -10.97 15.54 2.55
N GLU A 39 -10.67 14.24 2.52
CA GLU A 39 -11.27 13.33 1.56
C GLU A 39 -12.02 12.17 2.24
N ASP A 40 -12.72 12.46 3.31
CA ASP A 40 -13.62 11.51 3.99
C ASP A 40 -12.95 10.18 4.36
N GLY A 41 -11.74 10.28 4.88
CA GLY A 41 -11.01 9.11 5.34
C GLY A 41 -10.20 8.39 4.28
N LEU A 42 -10.20 8.88 3.04
CA LEU A 42 -9.37 8.29 1.99
C LEU A 42 -7.90 8.59 2.23
N PHE A 43 -7.07 7.63 1.93
CA PHE A 43 -5.63 7.80 1.84
C PHE A 43 -5.13 7.15 0.54
N TYR A 44 -3.95 7.50 0.10
CA TYR A 44 -3.40 7.02 -1.16
C TYR A 44 -2.14 6.23 -0.89
N ALA A 45 -2.01 5.08 -1.53
CA ALA A 45 -0.90 4.18 -1.31
C ALA A 45 -0.41 3.57 -2.62
N VAL A 46 0.88 3.27 -2.65
CA VAL A 46 1.50 2.55 -3.76
C VAL A 46 1.57 1.08 -3.38
N LEU A 47 1.14 0.21 -4.31
CA LEU A 47 1.13 -1.23 -4.05
C LEU A 47 2.54 -1.81 -4.04
N ILE A 48 2.72 -2.84 -3.21
CA ILE A 48 3.95 -3.60 -3.08
C ILE A 48 3.68 -5.01 -3.58
N SER A 49 4.57 -5.53 -4.41
CA SER A 49 4.44 -6.89 -4.96
C SER A 49 5.77 -7.62 -4.85
N SER A 50 5.71 -8.93 -4.67
CA SER A 50 6.90 -9.79 -4.75
C SER A 50 7.26 -10.12 -6.19
N LYS A 51 6.41 -9.77 -7.15
CA LYS A 51 6.62 -10.04 -8.58
C LYS A 51 7.09 -8.78 -9.28
N ASN A 52 8.07 -8.92 -10.15
CA ASN A 52 8.64 -7.80 -10.89
C ASN A 52 8.34 -7.97 -12.39
N HIS A 53 7.06 -7.78 -12.76
CA HIS A 53 6.62 -7.94 -14.15
C HIS A 53 7.13 -6.85 -15.07
N TYR A 54 7.33 -5.65 -14.55
CA TYR A 54 7.74 -4.49 -15.33
C TYR A 54 8.90 -3.80 -14.62
N PRO A 55 10.15 -4.30 -14.81
CA PRO A 55 11.30 -3.77 -14.07
C PRO A 55 11.49 -2.26 -14.14
N GLU A 56 11.15 -1.63 -15.28
CA GLU A 56 11.29 -0.18 -15.42
C GLU A 56 10.23 0.62 -14.67
N LEU A 57 9.19 -0.07 -14.16
CA LEU A 57 8.10 0.58 -13.43
C LEU A 57 8.10 0.21 -11.94
N THR A 58 9.15 -0.46 -11.48
CA THR A 58 9.23 -0.89 -10.09
C THR A 58 10.49 -0.38 -9.43
N ILE A 59 10.42 -0.24 -8.11
CA ILE A 59 11.59 0.11 -7.30
C ILE A 59 11.79 -1.01 -6.28
N PRO A 60 12.96 -1.69 -6.28
CA PRO A 60 13.23 -2.71 -5.26
C PRO A 60 13.23 -2.09 -3.87
N ILE A 61 12.60 -2.79 -2.93
CA ILE A 61 12.56 -2.34 -1.53
C ILE A 61 13.78 -2.90 -0.82
N LYS A 62 14.56 -2.02 -0.20
CA LYS A 62 15.73 -2.43 0.57
C LYS A 62 15.32 -2.68 2.02
N ASP A 63 15.80 -3.78 2.60
CA ASP A 63 15.49 -4.14 3.98
C ASP A 63 15.85 -3.02 4.96
N GLU A 64 16.91 -2.28 4.69
CA GLU A 64 17.38 -1.18 5.54
C GLU A 64 16.37 -0.03 5.64
N TRP A 65 15.40 0.04 4.75
CA TRP A 65 14.33 1.04 4.79
C TRP A 65 13.18 0.66 5.72
N LEU A 66 13.17 -0.57 6.22
CA LEU A 66 12.03 -1.15 6.93
C LEU A 66 12.38 -1.39 8.39
N HIS A 67 11.39 -1.18 9.27
CA HIS A 67 11.52 -1.59 10.67
C HIS A 67 11.45 -3.11 10.80
N LYS A 68 10.61 -3.74 9.97
CA LYS A 68 10.49 -5.19 9.86
C LYS A 68 10.73 -5.59 8.41
N PRO A 69 11.66 -6.51 8.15
CA PRO A 69 11.84 -7.01 6.78
C PRO A 69 10.58 -7.70 6.28
N LEU A 70 10.30 -7.58 4.99
CA LEU A 70 9.24 -8.34 4.34
C LEU A 70 9.72 -9.77 4.15
N SER A 71 8.78 -10.72 4.16
CA SER A 71 9.11 -12.15 4.08
C SER A 71 9.71 -12.54 2.73
N LYS A 72 9.47 -11.74 1.69
CA LYS A 72 9.97 -11.97 0.34
C LYS A 72 10.57 -10.69 -0.19
N LYS A 73 11.54 -10.83 -1.12
CA LYS A 73 12.01 -9.68 -1.87
C LYS A 73 10.81 -9.03 -2.57
N SER A 74 10.67 -7.73 -2.39
CA SER A 74 9.48 -7.02 -2.83
C SER A 74 9.85 -5.72 -3.54
N TYR A 75 8.87 -5.19 -4.26
CA TYR A 75 9.05 -4.02 -5.12
C TYR A 75 7.88 -3.08 -4.95
N PHE A 76 8.16 -1.78 -4.96
CA PHE A 76 7.09 -0.78 -5.12
C PHE A 76 6.66 -0.80 -6.58
N VAL A 77 5.36 -0.99 -6.82
CA VAL A 77 4.80 -0.96 -8.17
C VAL A 77 4.37 0.47 -8.44
N THR A 78 5.27 1.27 -8.99
CA THR A 78 5.17 2.73 -8.99
C THR A 78 4.02 3.28 -9.84
N HIS A 79 3.46 2.49 -10.75
CA HIS A 79 2.32 2.92 -11.55
C HIS A 79 0.96 2.54 -10.94
N ILE A 80 0.97 1.81 -9.82
CA ILE A 80 -0.28 1.46 -9.14
C ILE A 80 -0.37 2.23 -7.82
N ILE A 81 -0.98 3.40 -7.92
CA ILE A 81 -1.29 4.25 -6.78
C ILE A 81 -2.81 4.35 -6.72
N ALA A 82 -3.38 3.97 -5.59
CA ALA A 82 -4.82 3.88 -5.48
C ALA A 82 -5.31 4.48 -4.17
N PRO A 83 -6.57 4.96 -4.15
CA PRO A 83 -7.19 5.39 -2.89
C PRO A 83 -7.74 4.19 -2.13
N PHE A 84 -7.62 4.26 -0.80
CA PHE A 84 -8.14 3.24 0.10
C PHE A 84 -8.81 3.91 1.29
N THR A 85 -9.72 3.18 1.95
CA THR A 85 -10.33 3.61 3.20
C THR A 85 -9.79 2.76 4.34
N ALA A 86 -10.05 3.21 5.58
CA ALA A 86 -9.61 2.47 6.76
C ALA A 86 -10.21 1.06 6.82
N GLU A 87 -11.42 0.88 6.27
CA GLU A 87 -12.07 -0.44 6.24
C GLU A 87 -11.31 -1.43 5.37
N GLN A 88 -10.52 -0.95 4.42
CA GLN A 88 -9.72 -1.82 3.54
C GLN A 88 -8.39 -2.23 4.16
N VAL A 89 -8.02 -1.63 5.30
CA VAL A 89 -6.78 -1.99 5.98
C VAL A 89 -7.01 -3.29 6.74
N MET A 90 -6.30 -4.33 6.33
CA MET A 90 -6.44 -5.66 6.93
C MET A 90 -5.43 -5.87 8.05
N ASN A 91 -4.27 -5.21 7.96
CA ASN A 91 -3.21 -5.35 8.95
C ASN A 91 -2.24 -4.17 8.85
N ARG A 92 -1.59 -3.86 9.95
CA ARG A 92 -0.67 -2.70 10.03
C ARG A 92 0.72 -3.13 10.46
#